data_7cdf543c7790b3a74649e8ce8a1f0b37
#
_entry.id   7cdf543c7790b3a74649e8ce8a1f0b37
#
_cell.length_a   1.000
_cell.length_b   1.000
_cell.length_c   1.000
_cell.angle_alpha   90.00
_cell.angle_beta   90.00
_cell.angle_gamma   90.00
#
_symmetry.space_group_name_H-M   'P 1'
#
loop_
_entity.id
_entity.type
_entity.pdbx_description
1 polymer ?
#
loop_
_entity_poly.entity_id
_entity_poly.type
_entity_poly.pdbx_seq_one_letter_code
_entity_poly.pdbx_strand_id
1 'polypeptide(L)'
;MGVYEIVRGSGMVENEVYLGNAYELIKEVETGSVDLIVTDPPYEIEGINSSGKLHGIFAKDGHKASHEEEIKDFVSGIDLSILDEFVRVMKKINIYIWCNKEQIYDYLTYFVQERKCNWEMLIWAKENPAPFLNGHYLKDKEYCLYFWEKGVKVNPKWATGKTVYITKTNVTDKKKYNHPTIKPLEIIENLVKNSCGGGSNT
;
A
#
# COMPACT_ATOMS: atom_id res chain seq x y z
N MET A 1 -10.37 5.98 -23.92
CA MET A 1 -11.05 4.88 -23.18
C MET A 1 -10.64 3.60 -23.88
N GLY A 2 -9.55 2.99 -23.42
CA GLY A 2 -9.05 1.73 -23.97
C GLY A 2 -9.67 0.58 -23.20
N VAL A 3 -10.55 -0.17 -23.82
CA VAL A 3 -11.06 -1.42 -23.27
C VAL A 3 -9.93 -2.45 -23.41
N TYR A 4 -9.30 -2.78 -22.30
CA TYR A 4 -8.37 -3.91 -22.28
C TYR A 4 -9.19 -5.17 -22.01
N GLU A 5 -9.28 -6.03 -23.01
CA GLU A 5 -9.90 -7.33 -22.90
C GLU A 5 -9.00 -8.20 -22.03
N ILE A 6 -9.49 -8.58 -20.84
CA ILE A 6 -8.80 -9.57 -20.00
C ILE A 6 -8.98 -10.91 -20.72
N VAL A 7 -7.94 -11.36 -21.39
CA VAL A 7 -7.90 -12.73 -21.92
C VAL A 7 -7.90 -13.67 -20.72
N ARG A 8 -9.01 -14.34 -20.48
CA ARG A 8 -9.15 -15.39 -19.47
C ARG A 8 -8.35 -16.61 -19.90
N GLY A 9 -7.05 -16.57 -19.66
CA GLY A 9 -6.18 -17.74 -19.68
C GLY A 9 -6.01 -18.27 -18.27
N SER A 10 -5.79 -19.54 -18.12
CA SER A 10 -5.65 -20.25 -16.87
C SER A 10 -4.48 -19.71 -16.02
N GLY A 11 -4.79 -18.92 -15.00
CA GLY A 11 -3.83 -18.42 -14.00
C GLY A 11 -3.14 -17.10 -14.37
N MET A 12 -2.72 -16.35 -13.35
CA MET A 12 -1.91 -15.14 -13.51
C MET A 12 -0.47 -15.51 -13.92
N VAL A 13 0.08 -14.75 -14.86
CA VAL A 13 1.45 -14.94 -15.38
C VAL A 13 2.44 -14.15 -14.52
N GLU A 14 3.62 -14.70 -14.28
CA GLU A 14 4.70 -14.03 -13.55
C GLU A 14 5.21 -12.79 -14.30
N ASN A 15 5.62 -11.77 -13.54
CA ASN A 15 6.19 -10.50 -14.06
C ASN A 15 5.24 -9.68 -14.95
N GLU A 16 3.95 -9.77 -14.68
CA GLU A 16 2.93 -9.01 -15.40
C GLU A 16 2.21 -8.01 -14.49
N VAL A 17 1.65 -6.95 -15.11
CA VAL A 17 0.84 -5.94 -14.43
C VAL A 17 -0.60 -6.06 -14.92
N TYR A 18 -1.52 -6.25 -13.99
CA TYR A 18 -2.94 -6.37 -14.26
C TYR A 18 -3.68 -5.10 -13.83
N LEU A 19 -4.48 -4.54 -14.73
CA LEU A 19 -5.36 -3.42 -14.42
C LEU A 19 -6.78 -3.95 -14.21
N GLY A 20 -7.34 -3.75 -13.01
CA GLY A 20 -8.70 -4.19 -12.71
C GLY A 20 -9.04 -4.05 -11.23
N ASN A 21 -10.19 -4.59 -10.85
CA ASN A 21 -10.63 -4.63 -9.47
C ASN A 21 -9.81 -5.68 -8.71
N ALA A 22 -9.05 -5.25 -7.71
CA ALA A 22 -8.17 -6.12 -6.92
C ALA A 22 -8.94 -7.24 -6.20
N TYR A 23 -10.19 -7.00 -5.77
CA TYR A 23 -11.06 -8.01 -5.12
C TYR A 23 -11.45 -9.15 -6.05
N GLU A 24 -11.52 -8.88 -7.36
CA GLU A 24 -11.81 -9.91 -8.35
C GLU A 24 -10.52 -10.58 -8.85
N LEU A 25 -9.49 -9.78 -9.14
CA LEU A 25 -8.22 -10.30 -9.67
C LEU A 25 -7.51 -11.23 -8.69
N ILE A 26 -7.55 -10.93 -7.38
CA ILE A 26 -6.89 -11.77 -6.38
C ILE A 26 -7.48 -13.19 -6.31
N LYS A 27 -8.74 -13.37 -6.70
CA LYS A 27 -9.39 -14.70 -6.73
C LYS A 27 -8.78 -15.63 -7.76
N GLU A 28 -8.16 -15.07 -8.81
CA GLU A 28 -7.45 -15.82 -9.86
C GLU A 28 -6.03 -16.23 -9.43
N VAL A 29 -5.52 -15.69 -8.32
CA VAL A 29 -4.20 -16.06 -7.78
C VAL A 29 -4.31 -17.38 -7.05
N GLU A 30 -3.41 -18.32 -7.34
CA GLU A 30 -3.36 -19.64 -6.73
C GLU A 30 -3.11 -19.55 -5.20
N THR A 31 -3.82 -20.36 -4.44
CA THR A 31 -3.65 -20.46 -2.98
C THR A 31 -2.23 -20.88 -2.63
N GLY A 32 -1.58 -20.15 -1.72
CA GLY A 32 -0.25 -20.47 -1.25
C GLY A 32 0.86 -20.33 -2.29
N SER A 33 0.67 -19.49 -3.33
CA SER A 33 1.66 -19.25 -4.39
C SER A 33 2.57 -18.06 -4.12
N VAL A 34 2.14 -17.09 -3.31
CA VAL A 34 2.81 -15.80 -3.10
C VAL A 34 3.75 -15.85 -1.90
N ASP A 35 4.98 -15.39 -2.08
CA ASP A 35 5.99 -15.32 -1.01
C ASP A 35 5.93 -14.01 -0.20
N LEU A 36 5.51 -12.92 -0.83
CA LEU A 36 5.46 -11.58 -0.24
C LEU A 36 4.36 -10.75 -0.88
N ILE A 37 3.61 -10.02 -0.08
CA ILE A 37 2.74 -8.94 -0.54
C ILE A 37 3.31 -7.59 -0.08
N VAL A 38 3.37 -6.62 -1.00
CA VAL A 38 3.62 -5.20 -0.70
C VAL A 38 2.49 -4.40 -1.33
N THR A 39 1.66 -3.77 -0.51
CA THR A 39 0.45 -3.10 -0.98
C THR A 39 0.28 -1.72 -0.39
N ASP A 40 -0.32 -0.82 -1.17
CA ASP A 40 -0.68 0.55 -0.80
C ASP A 40 -2.17 0.75 -1.12
N PRO A 41 -3.05 0.21 -0.27
CA PRO A 41 -4.49 0.28 -0.50
C PRO A 41 -5.03 1.70 -0.31
N PRO A 42 -6.25 2.00 -0.77
CA PRO A 42 -6.93 3.25 -0.47
C PRO A 42 -6.96 3.55 1.03
N TYR A 43 -6.68 4.81 1.39
CA TYR A 43 -6.72 5.24 2.78
C TYR A 43 -8.13 5.67 3.16
N GLU A 44 -8.55 5.34 4.37
CA GLU A 44 -9.74 5.91 4.96
C GLU A 44 -9.47 7.37 5.35
N ILE A 45 -10.19 8.30 4.78
CA ILE A 45 -10.04 9.74 5.08
C ILE A 45 -11.33 10.24 5.71
N GLU A 46 -11.27 10.49 7.04
CA GLU A 46 -12.36 11.14 7.75
C GLU A 46 -12.63 12.56 7.19
N GLY A 47 -13.92 12.92 7.08
CA GLY A 47 -14.34 14.29 6.78
C GLY A 47 -14.57 14.59 5.30
N ILE A 48 -14.74 13.60 4.45
CA ILE A 48 -15.36 13.79 3.15
C ILE A 48 -16.86 13.89 3.41
N ASN A 49 -17.37 15.14 3.41
CA ASN A 49 -18.80 15.37 3.53
C ASN A 49 -19.54 14.67 2.38
N SER A 50 -20.76 14.23 2.65
CA SER A 50 -21.69 13.61 1.70
C SER A 50 -21.92 14.39 0.40
N SER A 51 -21.38 15.60 0.28
CA SER A 51 -21.35 16.43 -0.93
C SER A 51 -20.15 16.17 -1.85
N GLY A 52 -19.24 15.24 -1.51
CA GLY A 52 -18.11 14.86 -2.37
C GLY A 52 -17.05 15.95 -2.60
N LYS A 53 -17.13 17.09 -1.90
CA LYS A 53 -16.17 18.17 -2.06
C LYS A 53 -14.95 17.94 -1.18
N LEU A 54 -13.88 17.47 -1.79
CA LEU A 54 -12.54 17.45 -1.21
C LEU A 54 -12.06 18.89 -0.97
N HIS A 55 -12.21 19.36 0.28
CA HIS A 55 -11.52 20.58 0.71
C HIS A 55 -10.04 20.24 0.96
N GLY A 56 -9.14 20.69 0.11
CA GLY A 56 -7.71 20.57 0.33
C GLY A 56 -6.88 20.36 -0.93
N ILE A 57 -5.91 19.50 -0.85
CA ILE A 57 -4.82 19.29 -1.80
C ILE A 57 -5.30 18.98 -3.24
N PHE A 58 -6.46 18.34 -3.38
CA PHE A 58 -7.00 17.94 -4.69
C PHE A 58 -7.88 19.02 -5.36
N ALA A 59 -8.33 20.04 -4.62
CA ALA A 59 -9.22 21.07 -5.15
C ALA A 59 -8.52 22.15 -5.99
N LYS A 60 -7.18 22.22 -5.97
CA LYS A 60 -6.42 23.30 -6.64
C LYS A 60 -6.02 23.01 -8.09
N ASP A 61 -6.09 21.78 -8.55
CA ASP A 61 -5.53 21.42 -9.86
C ASP A 61 -6.56 21.36 -11.00
N GLY A 62 -7.73 21.98 -10.86
CA GLY A 62 -8.67 22.19 -11.97
C GLY A 62 -9.23 20.90 -12.59
N HIS A 63 -9.18 19.78 -11.87
CA HIS A 63 -9.76 18.52 -12.33
C HIS A 63 -11.29 18.60 -12.36
N LYS A 64 -11.84 18.40 -13.55
CA LYS A 64 -13.28 18.44 -13.82
C LYS A 64 -14.01 17.29 -13.09
N ALA A 65 -15.29 17.46 -12.84
CA ALA A 65 -16.20 16.56 -12.13
C ALA A 65 -16.20 15.07 -12.55
N SER A 66 -15.57 14.70 -13.67
CA SER A 66 -15.40 13.32 -14.13
C SER A 66 -14.43 12.47 -13.28
N HIS A 67 -13.66 13.06 -12.37
CA HIS A 67 -12.75 12.37 -11.47
C HIS A 67 -13.28 12.25 -10.03
N GLU A 68 -14.49 12.74 -9.74
CA GLU A 68 -15.04 12.67 -8.37
C GLU A 68 -15.35 11.22 -7.93
N GLU A 69 -15.74 10.35 -8.85
CA GLU A 69 -15.97 8.92 -8.57
C GLU A 69 -14.63 8.18 -8.35
N GLU A 70 -13.62 8.44 -9.20
CA GLU A 70 -12.27 7.87 -9.02
C GLU A 70 -11.65 8.27 -7.68
N ILE A 71 -11.88 9.52 -7.24
CA ILE A 71 -11.35 10.03 -5.97
C ILE A 71 -12.07 9.38 -4.77
N LYS A 72 -13.37 9.09 -4.87
CA LYS A 72 -14.11 8.38 -3.81
C LYS A 72 -13.51 7.01 -3.53
N ASP A 73 -13.14 6.27 -4.55
CA ASP A 73 -12.52 4.95 -4.42
C ASP A 73 -11.15 5.02 -3.72
N PHE A 74 -10.40 6.13 -3.90
CA PHE A 74 -9.10 6.33 -3.23
C PHE A 74 -9.20 6.72 -1.75
N VAL A 75 -10.37 7.08 -1.26
CA VAL A 75 -10.54 7.66 0.09
C VAL A 75 -11.56 6.92 0.96
N SER A 76 -12.17 5.87 0.41
CA SER A 76 -13.19 5.08 1.12
C SER A 76 -12.61 3.98 2.01
N GLY A 77 -11.28 3.84 2.08
CA GLY A 77 -10.66 2.70 2.73
C GLY A 77 -10.77 1.42 1.90
N ILE A 78 -10.45 0.29 2.50
CA ILE A 78 -10.63 -1.03 1.90
C ILE A 78 -11.69 -1.83 2.63
N ASP A 79 -12.38 -2.69 1.92
CA ASP A 79 -13.16 -3.77 2.55
C ASP A 79 -12.16 -4.79 3.12
N LEU A 80 -12.20 -4.97 4.44
CA LEU A 80 -11.26 -5.84 5.15
C LEU A 80 -11.38 -7.32 4.75
N SER A 81 -12.44 -7.71 4.03
CA SER A 81 -12.57 -9.06 3.46
C SER A 81 -11.42 -9.45 2.52
N ILE A 82 -10.76 -8.47 1.88
CA ILE A 82 -9.59 -8.74 1.04
C ILE A 82 -8.40 -9.29 1.83
N LEU A 83 -8.34 -9.05 3.14
CA LEU A 83 -7.27 -9.56 3.98
C LEU A 83 -7.26 -11.09 4.05
N ASP A 84 -8.45 -11.73 4.03
CA ASP A 84 -8.56 -13.19 3.95
C ASP A 84 -7.99 -13.73 2.63
N GLU A 85 -8.22 -13.00 1.53
CA GLU A 85 -7.65 -13.33 0.23
C GLU A 85 -6.12 -13.13 0.21
N PHE A 86 -5.61 -12.06 0.83
CA PHE A 86 -4.16 -11.90 1.01
C PHE A 86 -3.55 -13.08 1.76
N VAL A 87 -4.19 -13.50 2.86
CA VAL A 87 -3.73 -14.68 3.62
C VAL A 87 -3.84 -15.95 2.80
N ARG A 88 -4.91 -16.16 2.04
CA ARG A 88 -5.11 -17.34 1.18
C ARG A 88 -4.00 -17.50 0.15
N VAL A 89 -3.63 -16.43 -0.53
CA VAL A 89 -2.64 -16.50 -1.62
C VAL A 89 -1.20 -16.63 -1.13
N MET A 90 -0.90 -16.21 0.09
CA MET A 90 0.45 -16.31 0.65
C MET A 90 0.80 -17.74 1.11
N LYS A 91 2.03 -18.18 0.86
CA LYS A 91 2.61 -19.43 1.42
C LYS A 91 2.68 -19.39 2.94
N LYS A 92 3.03 -18.24 3.48
CA LYS A 92 3.02 -17.82 4.88
C LYS A 92 2.72 -16.35 4.92
N ILE A 93 2.07 -15.86 5.95
CA ILE A 93 1.82 -14.44 6.09
C ILE A 93 3.16 -13.68 6.09
N ASN A 94 3.36 -12.84 5.09
CA ASN A 94 4.55 -12.03 4.87
C ASN A 94 4.12 -10.81 4.04
N ILE A 95 3.71 -9.71 4.72
CA ILE A 95 3.02 -8.63 4.05
C ILE A 95 3.39 -7.26 4.62
N TYR A 96 3.67 -6.31 3.73
CA TYR A 96 3.77 -4.89 4.01
C TYR A 96 2.52 -4.18 3.53
N ILE A 97 1.86 -3.44 4.42
CA ILE A 97 0.64 -2.68 4.11
C ILE A 97 0.87 -1.22 4.47
N TRP A 98 0.84 -0.34 3.47
CA TRP A 98 0.82 1.09 3.70
C TRP A 98 -0.56 1.53 4.20
N CYS A 99 -0.59 2.45 5.15
CA CYS A 99 -1.84 2.92 5.75
C CYS A 99 -1.71 4.31 6.36
N ASN A 100 -2.84 4.89 6.68
CA ASN A 100 -2.92 6.04 7.58
C ASN A 100 -3.13 5.56 9.03
N LYS A 101 -3.16 6.51 9.97
CA LYS A 101 -3.30 6.20 11.40
C LYS A 101 -4.66 5.60 11.78
N GLU A 102 -5.70 5.89 11.01
CA GLU A 102 -7.06 5.42 11.22
C GLU A 102 -7.16 3.90 10.99
N GLN A 103 -6.45 3.37 10.01
CA GLN A 103 -6.48 1.95 9.62
C GLN A 103 -5.56 1.06 10.47
N ILE A 104 -4.65 1.63 11.27
CA ILE A 104 -3.66 0.86 12.06
C ILE A 104 -4.36 -0.15 12.97
N TYR A 105 -5.42 0.26 13.65
CA TYR A 105 -6.12 -0.59 14.62
C TYR A 105 -6.72 -1.83 13.96
N ASP A 106 -7.33 -1.70 12.81
CA ASP A 106 -7.98 -2.80 12.10
C ASP A 106 -6.96 -3.82 11.62
N TYR A 107 -5.84 -3.36 11.04
CA TYR A 107 -4.77 -4.27 10.63
C TYR A 107 -4.10 -4.98 11.82
N LEU A 108 -3.88 -4.27 12.94
CA LEU A 108 -3.35 -4.91 14.16
C LEU A 108 -4.33 -5.93 14.73
N THR A 109 -5.63 -5.64 14.72
CA THR A 109 -6.65 -6.58 15.17
C THR A 109 -6.62 -7.83 14.30
N TYR A 110 -6.67 -7.68 12.99
CA TYR A 110 -6.70 -8.82 12.07
C TYR A 110 -5.40 -9.64 12.12
N PHE A 111 -4.23 -9.02 11.94
CA PHE A 111 -2.99 -9.80 11.82
C PHE A 111 -2.39 -10.19 13.16
N VAL A 112 -2.46 -9.36 14.20
CA VAL A 112 -1.81 -9.63 15.48
C VAL A 112 -2.77 -10.34 16.45
N GLN A 113 -3.99 -9.83 16.63
CA GLN A 113 -4.89 -10.41 17.61
C GLN A 113 -5.52 -11.72 17.11
N GLU A 114 -5.97 -11.78 15.86
CA GLU A 114 -6.63 -12.96 15.31
C GLU A 114 -5.66 -13.97 14.74
N ARG A 115 -4.69 -13.55 13.91
CA ARG A 115 -3.75 -14.43 13.19
C ARG A 115 -2.44 -14.69 13.93
N LYS A 116 -2.20 -14.02 15.08
CA LYS A 116 -1.00 -14.20 15.94
C LYS A 116 0.32 -13.92 15.22
N CYS A 117 0.31 -13.03 14.22
CA CYS A 117 1.51 -12.61 13.53
C CYS A 117 2.42 -11.75 14.42
N ASN A 118 3.72 -11.80 14.14
CA ASN A 118 4.64 -10.75 14.55
C ASN A 118 4.42 -9.51 13.69
N TRP A 119 4.86 -8.36 14.18
CA TRP A 119 4.70 -7.12 13.42
C TRP A 119 5.76 -6.08 13.73
N GLU A 120 5.97 -5.16 12.79
CA GLU A 120 6.82 -3.99 12.91
C GLU A 120 6.17 -2.79 12.20
N MET A 121 6.43 -1.58 12.70
CA MET A 121 5.98 -0.35 12.07
C MET A 121 7.15 0.33 11.38
N LEU A 122 7.03 0.52 10.06
CA LEU A 122 7.95 1.33 9.29
C LEU A 122 7.31 2.70 9.04
N ILE A 123 8.13 3.74 9.05
CA ILE A 123 7.68 5.11 8.89
C ILE A 123 8.43 5.76 7.73
N TRP A 124 7.68 6.32 6.79
CA TRP A 124 8.23 7.27 5.84
C TRP A 124 8.01 8.68 6.37
N ALA A 125 9.10 9.34 6.79
CA ALA A 125 9.12 10.74 7.19
C ALA A 125 9.48 11.62 5.98
N LYS A 126 8.60 12.56 5.64
CA LYS A 126 8.74 13.47 4.49
C LYS A 126 9.55 14.70 4.89
N GLU A 127 10.69 14.95 4.25
CA GLU A 127 11.47 16.17 4.49
C GLU A 127 10.74 17.45 4.04
N ASN A 128 9.84 17.34 3.07
CA ASN A 128 9.10 18.44 2.47
C ASN A 128 7.58 18.20 2.49
N PRO A 129 6.96 18.03 3.66
CA PRO A 129 5.52 17.85 3.75
C PRO A 129 4.78 19.10 3.29
N ALA A 130 3.51 18.94 2.91
CA ALA A 130 2.66 20.08 2.62
C ALA A 130 2.50 20.96 3.90
N PRO A 131 2.65 22.28 3.80
CA PRO A 131 2.75 23.18 4.96
C PRO A 131 1.38 23.53 5.57
N PHE A 132 0.45 22.58 5.63
CA PHE A 132 -0.90 22.78 6.15
C PHE A 132 -1.03 22.26 7.57
N LEU A 133 -1.13 23.17 8.54
CA LEU A 133 -1.31 22.82 9.94
C LEU A 133 -2.77 22.67 10.34
N ASN A 134 -3.64 23.60 9.92
CA ASN A 134 -5.09 23.62 10.23
C ASN A 134 -5.40 23.29 11.72
N GLY A 135 -4.60 23.80 12.66
CA GLY A 135 -4.72 23.52 14.08
C GLY A 135 -4.19 22.14 14.53
N HIS A 136 -3.55 21.39 13.64
CA HIS A 136 -2.98 20.07 13.92
C HIS A 136 -1.49 20.01 13.55
N TYR A 137 -0.84 18.91 13.90
CA TYR A 137 0.53 18.65 13.45
C TYR A 137 0.59 18.44 11.93
N LEU A 138 1.76 18.67 11.33
CA LEU A 138 2.00 18.38 9.91
C LEU A 138 1.77 16.90 9.62
N LYS A 139 1.21 16.64 8.45
CA LYS A 139 1.10 15.28 7.90
C LYS A 139 2.42 14.90 7.20
N ASP A 140 3.48 14.82 7.98
CA ASP A 140 4.86 14.65 7.54
C ASP A 140 5.29 13.18 7.45
N LYS A 141 4.41 12.25 7.81
CA LYS A 141 4.72 10.81 7.80
C LYS A 141 3.59 9.97 7.21
N GLU A 142 4.00 8.83 6.69
CA GLU A 142 3.13 7.72 6.32
C GLU A 142 3.62 6.45 7.01
N TYR A 143 2.71 5.54 7.25
CA TYR A 143 2.98 4.30 7.97
C TYR A 143 2.94 3.13 7.02
N CYS A 144 3.85 2.17 7.24
CA CYS A 144 3.83 0.87 6.60
C CYS A 144 3.89 -0.18 7.70
N LEU A 145 2.86 -0.99 7.84
CA LEU A 145 2.84 -2.09 8.79
C LEU A 145 3.36 -3.34 8.11
N TYR A 146 4.32 -3.98 8.74
CA TYR A 146 4.86 -5.27 8.32
C TYR A 146 4.34 -6.36 9.25
N PHE A 147 3.70 -7.38 8.68
CA PHE A 147 3.23 -8.54 9.43
C PHE A 147 3.86 -9.81 8.88
N TRP A 148 4.28 -10.71 9.78
CA TRP A 148 4.85 -11.98 9.38
C TRP A 148 4.50 -13.12 10.33
N GLU A 149 4.31 -14.29 9.76
CA GLU A 149 4.07 -15.53 10.48
C GLU A 149 5.39 -16.11 11.02
N LYS A 150 5.27 -16.92 12.07
CA LYS A 150 6.43 -17.62 12.64
C LYS A 150 7.20 -18.43 11.57
N GLY A 151 8.51 -18.20 11.50
CA GLY A 151 9.40 -18.86 10.55
C GLY A 151 9.64 -18.12 9.25
N VAL A 152 8.91 -17.04 8.98
CA VAL A 152 9.31 -16.05 7.95
C VAL A 152 10.52 -15.29 8.46
N LYS A 153 11.51 -15.09 7.61
CA LYS A 153 12.73 -14.35 7.92
C LYS A 153 12.94 -13.25 6.90
N VAL A 154 13.18 -12.05 7.39
CA VAL A 154 13.76 -10.97 6.58
C VAL A 154 15.27 -11.00 6.77
N ASN A 155 16.01 -10.62 5.74
CA ASN A 155 17.48 -10.61 5.75
C ASN A 155 18.03 -9.20 5.39
N PRO A 156 17.69 -8.19 6.18
CA PRO A 156 18.12 -6.83 5.91
C PRO A 156 19.61 -6.66 6.20
N LYS A 157 20.28 -5.86 5.36
CA LYS A 157 21.60 -5.34 5.67
C LYS A 157 21.47 -4.14 6.61
N TRP A 158 22.54 -3.76 7.28
CA TRP A 158 22.56 -2.59 8.16
C TRP A 158 21.97 -1.32 7.50
N ALA A 159 22.29 -1.09 6.23
CA ALA A 159 21.81 0.08 5.50
C ALA A 159 20.31 0.01 5.13
N THR A 160 19.76 -1.18 4.91
CA THR A 160 18.38 -1.39 4.42
C THR A 160 17.41 -1.82 5.53
N GLY A 161 17.91 -2.18 6.72
CA GLY A 161 17.12 -2.68 7.84
C GLY A 161 16.54 -1.60 8.75
N LYS A 162 16.51 -0.34 8.31
CA LYS A 162 15.94 0.75 9.09
C LYS A 162 14.42 0.74 9.02
N THR A 163 13.78 1.12 10.11
CA THR A 163 12.32 1.25 10.19
C THR A 163 11.84 2.69 9.92
N VAL A 164 12.76 3.66 9.86
CA VAL A 164 12.44 5.05 9.53
C VAL A 164 13.21 5.46 8.27
N TYR A 165 12.45 5.84 7.25
CA TYR A 165 12.95 6.36 5.98
C TYR A 165 12.68 7.86 5.92
N ILE A 166 13.72 8.65 5.70
CA ILE A 166 13.63 10.12 5.61
C ILE A 166 13.98 10.51 4.19
N THR A 167 12.99 10.94 3.41
CA THR A 167 13.18 11.35 2.02
C THR A 167 12.26 12.51 1.65
N LYS A 168 12.58 13.18 0.54
CA LYS A 168 11.64 14.11 -0.09
C LYS A 168 10.50 13.35 -0.75
N THR A 169 9.35 14.01 -0.87
CA THR A 169 8.26 13.52 -1.72
C THR A 169 8.71 13.51 -3.17
N ASN A 170 8.39 12.45 -3.90
CA ASN A 170 8.80 12.27 -5.29
C ASN A 170 7.94 13.12 -6.26
N VAL A 171 8.24 14.41 -6.36
CA VAL A 171 7.51 15.35 -7.21
C VAL A 171 7.68 15.05 -8.70
N THR A 172 8.84 14.55 -9.10
CA THR A 172 9.15 14.23 -10.50
C THR A 172 8.29 13.09 -11.02
N ASP A 173 8.23 11.98 -10.26
CA ASP A 173 7.43 10.83 -10.67
C ASP A 173 5.94 11.09 -10.55
N LYS A 174 5.50 11.88 -9.56
CA LYS A 174 4.11 12.36 -9.48
C LYS A 174 3.65 13.04 -10.77
N LYS A 175 4.49 13.92 -11.32
CA LYS A 175 4.20 14.59 -12.59
C LYS A 175 4.28 13.65 -13.78
N LYS A 176 5.33 12.80 -13.83
CA LYS A 176 5.57 11.87 -14.94
C LYS A 176 4.44 10.86 -15.10
N TYR A 177 3.96 10.31 -14.00
CA TYR A 177 2.95 9.25 -14.00
C TYR A 177 1.54 9.75 -13.67
N ASN A 178 1.38 11.08 -13.50
CA ASN A 178 0.10 11.71 -13.12
C ASN A 178 -0.57 11.03 -11.90
N HIS A 179 0.23 10.68 -10.90
CA HIS A 179 -0.25 9.98 -9.71
C HIS A 179 0.09 10.79 -8.44
N PRO A 180 -0.91 11.22 -7.66
CA PRO A 180 -0.71 12.20 -6.58
C PRO A 180 0.04 11.65 -5.37
N THR A 181 0.00 10.34 -5.14
CA THR A 181 0.45 9.70 -3.88
C THR A 181 1.54 8.65 -4.08
N ILE A 182 2.38 8.78 -5.13
CA ILE A 182 3.48 7.83 -5.41
C ILE A 182 4.40 7.69 -4.19
N LYS A 183 4.64 6.44 -3.79
CA LYS A 183 5.66 6.09 -2.79
C LYS A 183 7.06 6.18 -3.39
N PRO A 184 8.09 6.53 -2.58
CA PRO A 184 9.48 6.48 -3.05
C PRO A 184 9.88 5.06 -3.44
N LEU A 185 10.35 4.89 -4.68
CA LEU A 185 10.73 3.59 -5.21
C LEU A 185 11.81 2.91 -4.37
N GLU A 186 12.78 3.68 -3.86
CA GLU A 186 13.86 3.18 -3.00
C GLU A 186 13.32 2.45 -1.76
N ILE A 187 12.25 2.97 -1.15
CA ILE A 187 11.65 2.33 0.03
C ILE A 187 11.06 0.99 -0.38
N ILE A 188 10.23 0.96 -1.44
CA ILE A 188 9.60 -0.28 -1.93
C ILE A 188 10.65 -1.32 -2.30
N GLU A 189 11.70 -0.93 -3.02
CA GLU A 189 12.82 -1.82 -3.36
C GLU A 189 13.49 -2.41 -2.12
N ASN A 190 13.71 -1.60 -1.08
CA ASN A 190 14.31 -2.09 0.16
C ASN A 190 13.42 -3.12 0.86
N LEU A 191 12.10 -2.89 0.93
CA LEU A 191 11.16 -3.85 1.50
C LEU A 191 11.21 -5.19 0.76
N VAL A 192 11.15 -5.15 -0.57
CA VAL A 192 11.20 -6.35 -1.40
C VAL A 192 12.54 -7.08 -1.25
N LYS A 193 13.68 -6.37 -1.37
CA LYS A 193 15.02 -6.95 -1.24
C LYS A 193 15.27 -7.58 0.13
N ASN A 194 14.77 -6.95 1.20
CA ASN A 194 14.90 -7.49 2.56
C ASN A 194 14.09 -8.78 2.76
N SER A 195 12.97 -8.94 2.08
CA SER A 195 12.03 -10.05 2.28
C SER A 195 12.18 -11.18 1.27
N CYS A 196 12.69 -10.92 0.05
CA CYS A 196 12.89 -11.92 -0.98
C CYS A 196 14.33 -12.48 -1.02
N GLY A 197 15.25 -11.97 -0.21
CA GLY A 197 16.68 -12.32 -0.22
C GLY A 197 17.04 -13.60 0.54
N GLY A 198 16.12 -14.51 0.80
CA GLY A 198 16.36 -15.79 1.46
C GLY A 198 16.93 -16.91 0.57
N GLY A 199 17.23 -16.63 -0.69
CA GLY A 199 17.93 -17.54 -1.58
C GLY A 199 19.45 -17.44 -1.36
N SER A 200 20.01 -18.43 -0.69
CA SER A 200 21.42 -18.76 -0.53
C SER A 200 22.41 -18.02 -1.44
N ASN A 201 23.17 -17.08 -0.85
CA ASN A 201 24.56 -16.89 -1.24
C ASN A 201 25.43 -17.47 -0.13
N THR A 202 25.76 -18.74 -0.27
CA THR A 202 26.97 -19.33 0.28
C THR A 202 28.15 -18.84 -0.53
#